data_01e63a4dcb05650f2b3e9b4fe41cf893
#
_entry.id   01e63a4dcb05650f2b3e9b4fe41cf893
#
_cell.length_a   1.000
_cell.length_b   1.000
_cell.length_c   1.000
_cell.angle_alpha   90.00
_cell.angle_beta   90.00
_cell.angle_gamma   90.00
#
_symmetry.space_group_name_H-M   'P 1'
#
loop_
_entity.id
_entity.type
_entity.pdbx_description
1 polymer ?
#
loop_
_entity_poly.entity_id
_entity_poly.type
_entity_poly.pdbx_seq_one_letter_code
_entity_poly.pdbx_strand_id
1 'polypeptide(L)' 'MQLENVITRLLKFINTRLQALSMTVTSGSVDSMENYKYIIGQINGLAATRQELSNLLEDKEQKNEGTVININTKQ' A
#
# COMPACT_ATOMS: atom_id res chain seq x y z
N MET A 1 -19.03 10.33 3.71
CA MET A 1 -17.98 9.59 3.08
C MET A 1 -17.40 8.57 4.02
N GLN A 2 -17.18 7.38 3.56
CA GLN A 2 -16.72 6.34 4.41
C GLN A 2 -15.22 6.17 4.33
N LEU A 3 -14.62 5.91 5.46
CA LEU A 3 -13.18 5.76 5.52
C LEU A 3 -12.69 4.62 4.66
N GLU A 4 -13.43 3.53 4.63
CA GLU A 4 -13.05 2.38 3.81
C GLU A 4 -12.95 2.75 2.34
N ASN A 5 -13.86 3.61 1.88
CA ASN A 5 -13.82 4.02 0.48
C ASN A 5 -12.60 4.86 0.18
N VAL A 6 -12.23 5.72 1.11
CA VAL A 6 -11.05 6.54 0.94
C VAL A 6 -9.81 5.67 0.87
N ILE A 7 -9.69 4.73 1.78
CA ILE A 7 -8.53 3.86 1.82
C ILE A 7 -8.45 3.00 0.56
N THR A 8 -9.59 2.48 0.12
CA THR A 8 -9.63 1.65 -1.07
C THR A 8 -9.18 2.43 -2.30
N ARG A 9 -9.61 3.67 -2.40
CA ARG A 9 -9.22 4.49 -3.54
C ARG A 9 -7.74 4.82 -3.51
N LEU A 10 -7.19 5.05 -2.30
CA LEU A 10 -5.77 5.28 -2.18
C LEU A 10 -4.97 4.04 -2.55
N LEU A 11 -5.44 2.88 -2.12
CA LEU A 11 -4.78 1.63 -2.47
C LEU A 11 -4.75 1.44 -3.98
N LYS A 12 -5.85 1.75 -4.64
CA LYS A 12 -5.91 1.62 -6.08
C LYS A 12 -4.92 2.56 -6.75
N PHE A 13 -4.84 3.78 -6.28
CA PHE A 13 -3.91 4.75 -6.81
C PHE A 13 -2.46 4.27 -6.62
N ILE A 14 -2.15 3.79 -5.42
CA ILE A 14 -0.80 3.34 -5.14
C ILE A 14 -0.44 2.13 -6.00
N ASN A 15 -1.36 1.19 -6.16
CA ASN A 15 -1.10 0.03 -7.00
C ASN A 15 -0.85 0.42 -8.44
N THR A 16 -1.57 1.40 -8.95
CA THR A 16 -1.37 1.88 -10.30
C THR A 16 0.02 2.50 -10.44
N ARG A 17 0.43 3.29 -9.44
CA ARG A 17 1.75 3.91 -9.48
C ARG A 17 2.85 2.86 -9.39
N LEU A 18 2.67 1.88 -8.52
CA LEU A 18 3.66 0.82 -8.39
C LEU A 18 3.82 0.05 -9.68
N GLN A 19 2.72 -0.23 -10.35
CA GLN A 19 2.78 -0.95 -11.61
C GLN A 19 3.51 -0.13 -12.66
N ALA A 20 3.24 1.16 -12.74
CA ALA A 20 3.90 2.02 -13.71
C ALA A 20 5.39 2.11 -13.44
N LEU A 21 5.79 2.23 -12.17
CA LEU A 21 7.20 2.30 -11.83
C LEU A 21 7.90 0.98 -12.13
N SER A 22 7.25 -0.13 -11.84
CA SER A 22 7.83 -1.44 -12.13
C SER A 22 8.03 -1.62 -13.62
N MET A 23 7.07 -1.17 -14.41
CA MET A 23 7.20 -1.28 -15.86
C MET A 23 8.35 -0.43 -16.37
N THR A 24 8.56 0.72 -15.78
CA THR A 24 9.66 1.58 -16.17
C THR A 24 11.00 0.88 -15.96
N VAL A 25 11.14 0.21 -14.82
CA VAL A 25 12.37 -0.48 -14.52
C VAL A 25 12.57 -1.67 -15.43
N THR A 26 11.53 -2.45 -15.66
CA THR A 26 11.68 -3.68 -16.41
C THR A 26 11.72 -3.46 -17.92
N SER A 27 11.29 -2.31 -18.39
CA SER A 27 11.26 -2.04 -19.81
C SER A 27 12.62 -1.61 -20.37
N GLY A 28 13.58 -1.38 -19.48
CA GLY A 28 14.90 -0.97 -19.94
C GLY A 28 15.01 0.50 -20.21
N SER A 29 14.04 1.28 -19.80
CA SER A 29 14.09 2.71 -20.05
C SER A 29 14.87 3.48 -18.99
N VAL A 30 15.35 2.79 -17.96
CA VAL A 30 16.16 3.42 -16.95
C VAL A 30 17.61 3.40 -17.42
N ASP A 31 18.21 4.57 -17.54
CA ASP A 31 19.51 4.67 -18.20
C ASP A 31 20.66 4.99 -17.25
N SER A 32 20.44 5.03 -15.98
CA SER A 32 21.54 5.29 -15.05
C SER A 32 21.25 4.63 -13.72
N MET A 33 22.31 4.40 -12.96
CA MET A 33 22.17 3.81 -11.65
C MET A 33 21.46 4.77 -10.71
N GLU A 34 21.68 6.06 -10.88
CA GLU A 34 21.03 7.03 -10.04
C GLU A 34 19.53 7.02 -10.24
N ASN A 35 19.10 6.96 -11.50
CA ASN A 35 17.68 6.89 -11.80
C ASN A 35 17.08 5.58 -11.31
N TYR A 36 17.83 4.52 -11.45
CA TYR A 36 17.38 3.22 -10.96
C TYR A 36 17.14 3.27 -9.47
N LYS A 37 18.09 3.79 -8.71
CA LYS A 37 17.95 3.88 -7.26
C LYS A 37 16.79 4.77 -6.86
N TYR A 38 16.60 5.85 -7.60
CA TYR A 38 15.52 6.77 -7.32
C TYR A 38 14.16 6.07 -7.47
N ILE A 39 14.01 5.32 -8.56
CA ILE A 39 12.77 4.62 -8.82
C ILE A 39 12.55 3.50 -7.80
N ILE A 40 13.59 2.78 -7.46
CA ILE A 40 13.47 1.72 -6.47
C ILE A 40 13.07 2.32 -5.11
N GLY A 41 13.60 3.49 -4.77
CA GLY A 41 13.21 4.16 -3.55
C GLY A 41 11.74 4.52 -3.55
N GLN A 42 11.22 4.97 -4.68
CA GLN A 42 9.80 5.28 -4.78
C GLN A 42 8.96 4.01 -4.64
N ILE A 43 9.39 2.93 -5.28
CA ILE A 43 8.67 1.66 -5.18
C ILE A 43 8.62 1.20 -3.73
N ASN A 44 9.75 1.26 -3.05
CA ASN A 44 9.81 0.81 -1.67
C ASN A 44 8.93 1.67 -0.76
N GLY A 45 8.94 2.98 -0.97
CA GLY A 45 8.12 3.87 -0.16
C GLY A 45 6.64 3.63 -0.39
N LEU A 46 6.26 3.46 -1.65
CA LEU A 46 4.86 3.22 -1.98
C LEU A 46 4.41 1.85 -1.48
N ALA A 47 5.28 0.86 -1.57
CA ALA A 47 4.95 -0.47 -1.10
C ALA A 47 4.74 -0.48 0.41
N ALA A 48 5.59 0.24 1.14
CA ALA A 48 5.43 0.34 2.58
C ALA A 48 4.14 1.06 2.94
N THR A 49 3.82 2.10 2.20
CA THR A 49 2.58 2.85 2.43
C THR A 49 1.37 1.98 2.12
N ARG A 50 1.47 1.22 1.04
CA ARG A 50 0.37 0.32 0.68
C ARG A 50 0.12 -0.70 1.79
N GLN A 51 1.20 -1.23 2.35
CA GLN A 51 1.08 -2.20 3.41
C GLN A 51 0.40 -1.58 4.63
N GLU A 52 0.79 -0.36 4.94
CA GLU A 52 0.20 0.31 6.09
C GLU A 52 -1.28 0.60 5.89
N LEU A 53 -1.65 1.02 4.69
CA LEU A 53 -3.06 1.27 4.40
C LEU A 53 -3.86 -0.02 4.48
N SER A 54 -3.29 -1.12 4.01
CA SER A 54 -3.97 -2.40 4.11
C SER A 54 -4.14 -2.80 5.57
N ASN A 55 -3.13 -2.54 6.39
CA ASN A 55 -3.23 -2.85 7.81
C ASN A 55 -4.32 -2.02 8.47
N LEU A 56 -4.39 -0.76 8.12
CA LEU A 56 -5.41 0.11 8.69
C LEU A 56 -6.81 -0.33 8.30
N LEU A 57 -6.96 -0.74 7.06
CA LEU A 57 -8.25 -1.22 6.60
C LEU A 57 -8.66 -2.48 7.33
N GLU A 58 -7.71 -3.37 7.52
CA GLU A 58 -7.95 -4.60 8.21
C GLU A 58 -8.33 -4.34 9.66
N ASP A 59 -7.63 -3.42 10.30
CA ASP A 59 -7.93 -3.06 11.67
C ASP A 59 -9.34 -2.51 11.80
N LYS A 60 -9.73 -1.70 10.84
CA LYS A 60 -11.06 -1.13 10.90
C LYS A 60 -12.11 -2.21 10.75
N GLU A 61 -11.88 -3.15 9.87
CA GLU A 61 -12.83 -4.24 9.68
C GLU A 61 -12.89 -5.11 10.92
N GLN A 62 -11.76 -5.37 11.53
CA GLN A 62 -11.73 -6.16 12.73
C GLN A 62 -12.45 -5.47 13.86
N LYS A 63 -12.30 -4.16 13.95
CA LYS A 63 -12.98 -3.46 14.98
C LYS A 63 -14.47 -3.54 14.84
N ASN A 64 -14.95 -3.52 13.63
CA ASN A 64 -16.37 -3.58 13.40
C ASN A 64 -16.98 -4.88 13.85
N GLU A 65 -16.37 -5.98 13.54
CA GLU A 65 -16.92 -7.23 13.98
C GLU A 65 -16.21 -7.64 15.20
N GLY A 66 -15.07 -7.11 15.42
CA GLY A 66 -14.24 -7.57 16.45
C GLY A 66 -14.61 -7.09 17.82
N THR A 67 -15.53 -6.22 17.87
CA THR A 67 -15.97 -5.78 19.16
C THR A 67 -16.19 -6.98 20.05
N VAL A 68 -16.63 -8.02 19.45
CA VAL A 68 -16.91 -9.20 20.17
C VAL A 68 -15.67 -10.01 20.42
N ILE A 69 -14.93 -10.24 19.39
CA ILE A 69 -13.80 -11.11 19.47
C ILE A 69 -12.67 -10.52 20.23
N ASN A 70 -12.48 -9.29 20.06
CA ASN A 70 -11.36 -8.64 20.61
C ASN A 70 -11.16 -8.87 22.07
N ILE A 71 -12.20 -9.03 22.74
CA ILE A 71 -12.15 -9.24 24.13
C ILE A 71 -11.42 -10.49 24.47
N ASN A 72 -11.58 -11.48 23.68
CA ASN A 72 -10.97 -12.72 23.96
C ASN A 72 -9.55 -12.80 23.62
N THR A 73 -9.25 -12.27 22.54
CA THR A 73 -7.94 -12.49 22.03
C THR A 73 -6.94 -11.65 22.66
N LYS A 74 -7.38 -10.84 23.45
CA LYS A 74 -6.52 -10.03 23.94
C LYS A 74 -5.52 -10.70 24.52
N GLN A 75 -5.06 -11.13 24.50
CA GLN A 75 -4.20 -11.79 25.06
C GLN A 75 -3.22 -11.77 24.58
#